data_b464703845049cebce6118dd82fa071a
#
_entry.id   b464703845049cebce6118dd82fa071a
#
_cell.length_a   1.000
_cell.length_b   1.000
_cell.length_c   1.000
_cell.angle_alpha   90.00
_cell.angle_beta   90.00
_cell.angle_gamma   90.00
#
_symmetry.space_group_name_H-M   'P 1'
#
loop_
_entity.id
_entity.type
_entity.pdbx_description
1 polymer ?
#
loop_
_entity_poly.entity_id
_entity_poly.type
_entity_poly.pdbx_seq_one_letter_code
_entity_poly.pdbx_strand_id
1 'polypeptide(L)'
;LPSPEVWAASFSDLNALLPAAVTVALVQFMKDVSLGRIFAKRHGYTIDPNRELIGIGAGNVVGSLFQAPPASGSFSRSAVNDRAGAASPLANAFAAGVIALTLLFLTPLFYYLPLPILAAIIIVSGMGLIDLQELRRLFRARRRDGYIAVFTAGCTLFVGIQEGILLGIGASLLAVLVRMSRPNVAELGHVPGTRRFRDLDRFAHARRLQDIMVLRVDAAFSFANAEYLYRFIVEKSAHEERPVRHVVMDGSSINSLDATAAETLFSVAERLEAAGIELHLAGLVGPVRETVRRA
;
A
#
# COMPACT_ATOMS: atom_id res chain seq x y z
N LEU A 1 37.89 -6.16 -17.12
CA LEU A 1 36.60 -6.70 -16.77
C LEU A 1 36.79 -7.80 -15.73
N PRO A 2 36.00 -7.85 -14.66
CA PRO A 2 36.11 -8.92 -13.67
C PRO A 2 35.86 -10.26 -14.35
N SER A 3 36.67 -11.26 -13.99
CA SER A 3 36.47 -12.65 -14.44
C SER A 3 35.19 -13.20 -13.82
N PRO A 4 34.44 -14.07 -14.52
CA PRO A 4 33.30 -14.73 -13.94
C PRO A 4 33.79 -15.64 -12.80
N GLU A 5 33.40 -15.32 -11.58
CA GLU A 5 33.65 -16.16 -10.40
C GLU A 5 32.34 -16.80 -9.92
N VAL A 6 32.35 -18.14 -9.89
CA VAL A 6 31.22 -18.89 -9.38
C VAL A 6 31.44 -19.15 -7.90
N TRP A 7 30.77 -18.37 -7.07
CA TRP A 7 30.38 -18.60 -5.67
C TRP A 7 31.47 -19.10 -4.69
N ALA A 8 32.06 -18.14 -3.98
CA ALA A 8 32.79 -18.39 -2.74
C ALA A 8 31.92 -18.18 -1.46
N ALA A 9 30.58 -17.97 -1.60
CA ALA A 9 29.72 -17.67 -0.48
C ALA A 9 29.37 -18.91 0.32
N SER A 10 29.59 -18.85 1.64
CA SER A 10 29.20 -19.88 2.62
C SER A 10 27.71 -19.80 2.92
N PHE A 11 27.12 -20.90 3.40
CA PHE A 11 25.72 -20.91 3.90
C PHE A 11 25.49 -19.90 5.04
N SER A 12 26.49 -19.64 5.86
CA SER A 12 26.45 -18.61 6.91
C SER A 12 26.32 -17.20 6.32
N ASP A 13 27.04 -16.93 5.23
CA ASP A 13 27.01 -15.63 4.55
C ASP A 13 25.62 -15.41 3.90
N LEU A 14 25.02 -16.48 3.36
CA LEU A 14 23.69 -16.43 2.78
C LEU A 14 22.63 -16.01 3.83
N ASN A 15 22.68 -16.61 5.02
CA ASN A 15 21.76 -16.27 6.11
C ASN A 15 21.96 -14.83 6.61
N ALA A 16 23.19 -14.36 6.69
CA ALA A 16 23.51 -13.00 7.12
C ALA A 16 23.05 -11.95 6.08
N LEU A 17 23.17 -12.27 4.78
CA LEU A 17 22.80 -11.37 3.70
C LEU A 17 21.32 -11.40 3.32
N LEU A 18 20.58 -12.45 3.67
CA LEU A 18 19.18 -12.65 3.25
C LEU A 18 18.27 -11.47 3.62
N PRO A 19 18.28 -10.92 4.85
CA PRO A 19 17.42 -9.79 5.21
C PRO A 19 17.72 -8.53 4.36
N ALA A 20 19.01 -8.26 4.13
CA ALA A 20 19.42 -7.15 3.27
C ALA A 20 19.01 -7.37 1.82
N ALA A 21 19.20 -8.59 1.29
CA ALA A 21 18.81 -8.96 -0.06
C ALA A 21 17.31 -8.81 -0.29
N VAL A 22 16.47 -9.29 0.64
CA VAL A 22 15.01 -9.14 0.57
C VAL A 22 14.62 -7.66 0.60
N THR A 23 15.22 -6.86 1.47
CA THR A 23 14.96 -5.42 1.56
C THR A 23 15.30 -4.71 0.25
N VAL A 24 16.49 -4.97 -0.30
CA VAL A 24 16.93 -4.40 -1.58
C VAL A 24 16.00 -4.82 -2.71
N ALA A 25 15.63 -6.10 -2.78
CA ALA A 25 14.73 -6.63 -3.80
C ALA A 25 13.35 -5.97 -3.76
N LEU A 26 12.76 -5.78 -2.56
CA LEU A 26 11.48 -5.09 -2.39
C LEU A 26 11.54 -3.63 -2.86
N VAL A 27 12.59 -2.91 -2.47
CA VAL A 27 12.79 -1.50 -2.86
C VAL A 27 12.96 -1.38 -4.37
N GLN A 28 13.80 -2.24 -4.95
CA GLN A 28 14.02 -2.27 -6.41
C GLN A 28 12.70 -2.56 -7.12
N PHE A 29 11.96 -3.59 -6.71
CA PHE A 29 10.68 -3.94 -7.29
C PHE A 29 9.68 -2.78 -7.29
N MET A 30 9.47 -2.15 -6.12
CA MET A 30 8.53 -1.02 -5.99
C MET A 30 8.94 0.15 -6.90
N LYS A 31 10.24 0.48 -6.93
CA LYS A 31 10.78 1.56 -7.74
C LYS A 31 10.65 1.28 -9.23
N ASP A 32 10.99 0.07 -9.67
CA ASP A 32 11.02 -0.30 -11.08
C ASP A 32 9.61 -0.43 -11.66
N VAL A 33 8.68 -1.03 -10.92
CA VAL A 33 7.25 -1.06 -11.30
C VAL A 33 6.67 0.36 -11.37
N SER A 34 7.01 1.23 -10.42
CA SER A 34 6.56 2.62 -10.42
C SER A 34 7.09 3.39 -11.63
N LEU A 35 8.38 3.22 -11.93
CA LEU A 35 9.03 3.79 -13.08
C LEU A 35 8.39 3.30 -14.38
N GLY A 36 8.22 1.99 -14.53
CA GLY A 36 7.59 1.38 -15.68
C GLY A 36 6.17 1.90 -15.91
N ARG A 37 5.35 2.01 -14.86
CA ARG A 37 3.98 2.55 -14.95
C ARG A 37 3.94 4.01 -15.39
N ILE A 38 4.88 4.85 -14.96
CA ILE A 38 4.95 6.26 -15.37
C ILE A 38 5.19 6.37 -16.88
N PHE A 39 6.17 5.65 -17.40
CA PHE A 39 6.47 5.69 -18.84
C PHE A 39 5.42 4.94 -19.66
N ALA A 40 4.87 3.83 -19.19
CA ALA A 40 3.76 3.13 -19.81
C ALA A 40 2.54 4.05 -20.00
N LYS A 41 2.17 4.81 -18.94
CA LYS A 41 1.08 5.78 -19.02
C LYS A 41 1.37 6.91 -20.02
N ARG A 42 2.64 7.37 -20.08
CA ARG A 42 3.05 8.44 -21.01
C ARG A 42 2.95 8.01 -22.47
N HIS A 43 3.32 6.76 -22.76
CA HIS A 43 3.40 6.22 -24.11
C HIS A 43 2.20 5.32 -24.50
N GLY A 44 1.18 5.21 -23.64
CA GLY A 44 -0.07 4.51 -23.94
C GLY A 44 0.03 2.98 -23.98
N TYR A 45 0.99 2.37 -23.29
CA TYR A 45 1.08 0.92 -23.16
C TYR A 45 0.89 0.46 -21.70
N THR A 46 0.78 -0.85 -21.52
CA THR A 46 0.68 -1.46 -20.19
C THR A 46 1.91 -2.31 -19.90
N ILE A 47 2.32 -2.36 -18.64
CA ILE A 47 3.38 -3.25 -18.18
C ILE A 47 2.79 -4.38 -17.33
N ASP A 48 3.43 -5.54 -17.38
CA ASP A 48 3.18 -6.65 -16.47
C ASP A 48 4.25 -6.62 -15.37
N PRO A 49 3.88 -6.30 -14.10
CA PRO A 49 4.83 -6.23 -13.00
C PRO A 49 5.64 -7.52 -12.78
N ASN A 50 5.05 -8.69 -13.08
CA ASN A 50 5.74 -9.97 -12.90
C ASN A 50 6.85 -10.15 -13.94
N ARG A 51 6.60 -9.74 -15.19
CA ARG A 51 7.63 -9.79 -16.24
C ARG A 51 8.77 -8.82 -15.97
N GLU A 52 8.46 -7.62 -15.46
CA GLU A 52 9.47 -6.66 -15.02
C GLU A 52 10.33 -7.24 -13.91
N LEU A 53 9.72 -7.87 -12.89
CA LEU A 53 10.43 -8.50 -11.79
C LEU A 53 11.36 -9.62 -12.28
N ILE A 54 10.88 -10.47 -13.19
CA ILE A 54 11.68 -11.55 -13.79
C ILE A 54 12.85 -10.96 -14.59
N GLY A 55 12.61 -9.92 -15.39
CA GLY A 55 13.66 -9.28 -16.19
C GLY A 55 14.77 -8.67 -15.34
N ILE A 56 14.40 -7.92 -14.30
CA ILE A 56 15.35 -7.31 -13.36
C ILE A 56 16.10 -8.38 -12.57
N GLY A 57 15.37 -9.40 -12.07
CA GLY A 57 15.95 -10.52 -11.35
C GLY A 57 16.97 -11.27 -12.20
N ALA A 58 16.63 -11.62 -13.44
CA ALA A 58 17.53 -12.29 -14.37
C ALA A 58 18.78 -11.45 -14.68
N GLY A 59 18.59 -10.14 -14.88
CA GLY A 59 19.70 -9.20 -15.09
C GLY A 59 20.66 -9.15 -13.89
N ASN A 60 20.12 -9.13 -12.67
CA ASN A 60 20.92 -9.12 -11.44
C ASN A 60 21.63 -10.47 -11.20
N VAL A 61 20.99 -11.61 -11.51
CA VAL A 61 21.63 -12.92 -11.44
C VAL A 61 22.80 -13.01 -12.43
N VAL A 62 22.60 -12.60 -13.68
CA VAL A 62 23.71 -12.57 -14.66
C VAL A 62 24.80 -11.59 -14.24
N GLY A 63 24.42 -10.40 -13.76
CA GLY A 63 25.37 -9.40 -13.28
C GLY A 63 26.22 -9.90 -12.10
N SER A 64 25.63 -10.68 -11.19
CA SER A 64 26.33 -11.23 -10.02
C SER A 64 27.48 -12.16 -10.42
N LEU A 65 27.37 -12.89 -11.54
CA LEU A 65 28.46 -13.72 -12.06
C LEU A 65 29.71 -12.91 -12.44
N PHE A 66 29.53 -11.62 -12.70
CA PHE A 66 30.60 -10.67 -13.02
C PHE A 66 30.87 -9.70 -11.86
N GLN A 67 30.49 -10.06 -10.63
CA GLN A 67 30.69 -9.24 -9.42
C GLN A 67 30.04 -7.84 -9.51
N ALA A 68 29.01 -7.69 -10.36
CA ALA A 68 28.27 -6.43 -10.45
C ALA A 68 27.40 -6.21 -9.22
N PRO A 69 27.33 -4.98 -8.69
CA PRO A 69 26.38 -4.64 -7.64
C PRO A 69 24.94 -4.76 -8.15
N PRO A 70 23.95 -4.97 -7.25
CA PRO A 70 22.55 -5.01 -7.64
C PRO A 70 22.13 -3.77 -8.44
N ALA A 71 21.60 -3.98 -9.63
CA ALA A 71 21.19 -2.93 -10.54
C ALA A 71 19.66 -2.80 -10.60
N SER A 72 19.18 -1.56 -10.79
CA SER A 72 17.76 -1.23 -10.86
C SER A 72 17.54 -0.01 -11.75
N GLY A 73 16.31 0.21 -12.19
CA GLY A 73 15.92 1.37 -12.97
C GLY A 73 16.23 2.70 -12.28
N SER A 74 16.48 3.74 -13.05
CA SER A 74 16.76 5.08 -12.54
C SER A 74 15.80 6.07 -13.20
N PHE A 75 15.05 6.83 -12.38
CA PHE A 75 14.12 7.85 -12.88
C PHE A 75 14.82 8.89 -13.76
N SER A 76 15.96 9.40 -13.31
CA SER A 76 16.71 10.44 -14.05
C SER A 76 17.26 9.89 -15.37
N ARG A 77 17.90 8.72 -15.36
CA ARG A 77 18.43 8.11 -16.59
C ARG A 77 17.33 7.72 -17.56
N SER A 78 16.24 7.14 -17.06
CA SER A 78 15.08 6.81 -17.90
C SER A 78 14.43 8.05 -18.48
N ALA A 79 14.33 9.16 -17.73
CA ALA A 79 13.81 10.42 -18.24
C ALA A 79 14.69 11.03 -19.33
N VAL A 80 16.02 10.94 -19.20
CA VAL A 80 16.94 11.38 -20.24
C VAL A 80 16.82 10.54 -21.48
N ASN A 81 16.76 9.21 -21.34
CA ASN A 81 16.58 8.27 -22.43
C ASN A 81 15.26 8.49 -23.19
N ASP A 82 14.17 8.71 -22.46
CA ASP A 82 12.87 9.04 -22.99
C ASP A 82 12.85 10.36 -23.78
N ARG A 83 13.48 11.43 -23.22
CA ARG A 83 13.61 12.72 -23.91
C ARG A 83 14.51 12.64 -25.17
N ALA A 84 15.48 11.74 -25.16
CA ALA A 84 16.32 11.45 -26.33
C ALA A 84 15.59 10.68 -27.42
N GLY A 85 14.33 10.27 -27.20
CA GLY A 85 13.52 9.58 -28.19
C GLY A 85 13.79 8.07 -28.24
N ALA A 86 14.29 7.46 -27.19
CA ALA A 86 14.53 6.02 -27.15
C ALA A 86 13.19 5.26 -27.25
N ALA A 87 12.99 4.56 -28.36
CA ALA A 87 11.78 3.83 -28.67
C ALA A 87 11.89 2.31 -28.42
N SER A 88 13.06 1.80 -28.08
CA SER A 88 13.27 0.37 -27.86
C SER A 88 14.36 0.07 -26.83
N PRO A 89 14.38 -1.14 -26.24
CA PRO A 89 15.44 -1.59 -25.34
C PRO A 89 16.85 -1.58 -25.95
N LEU A 90 16.97 -1.57 -27.27
CA LEU A 90 18.24 -1.46 -27.98
C LEU A 90 19.00 -0.18 -27.64
N ALA A 91 18.31 0.92 -27.30
CA ALA A 91 18.96 2.14 -26.85
C ALA A 91 19.82 1.89 -25.60
N ASN A 92 19.36 1.06 -24.67
CA ASN A 92 20.12 0.68 -23.47
C ASN A 92 21.33 -0.21 -23.82
N ALA A 93 21.19 -1.09 -24.82
CA ALA A 93 22.32 -1.92 -25.29
C ALA A 93 23.42 -1.05 -25.93
N PHE A 94 23.05 -0.05 -26.76
CA PHE A 94 24.01 0.92 -27.28
C PHE A 94 24.67 1.75 -26.19
N ALA A 95 23.91 2.23 -25.21
CA ALA A 95 24.44 2.95 -24.05
C ALA A 95 25.43 2.08 -23.26
N ALA A 96 25.11 0.80 -23.03
CA ALA A 96 26.04 -0.14 -22.41
C ALA A 96 27.31 -0.35 -23.22
N GLY A 97 27.21 -0.43 -24.54
CA GLY A 97 28.38 -0.51 -25.44
C GLY A 97 29.30 0.73 -25.34
N VAL A 98 28.68 1.91 -25.35
CA VAL A 98 29.44 3.18 -25.17
C VAL A 98 30.12 3.23 -23.82
N ILE A 99 29.44 2.82 -22.73
CA ILE A 99 30.02 2.74 -21.40
C ILE A 99 31.18 1.74 -21.37
N ALA A 100 31.02 0.56 -21.98
CA ALA A 100 32.06 -0.45 -22.06
C ALA A 100 33.32 0.09 -22.79
N LEU A 101 33.15 0.76 -23.93
CA LEU A 101 34.21 1.40 -24.66
C LEU A 101 34.90 2.51 -23.83
N THR A 102 34.10 3.30 -23.11
CA THR A 102 34.63 4.33 -22.22
C THR A 102 35.49 3.71 -21.12
N LEU A 103 35.03 2.63 -20.51
CA LEU A 103 35.77 1.94 -19.46
C LEU A 103 37.08 1.30 -19.98
N LEU A 104 37.06 0.80 -21.21
CA LEU A 104 38.23 0.16 -21.78
C LEU A 104 39.33 1.16 -22.25
N PHE A 105 38.91 2.28 -22.82
CA PHE A 105 39.83 3.18 -23.51
C PHE A 105 40.01 4.55 -22.82
N LEU A 106 38.96 5.05 -22.15
CA LEU A 106 38.93 6.40 -21.59
C LEU A 106 39.12 6.43 -20.07
N THR A 107 39.19 5.30 -19.39
CA THR A 107 39.41 5.21 -17.93
C THR A 107 40.63 6.01 -17.47
N PRO A 108 41.78 6.07 -18.19
CA PRO A 108 42.93 6.87 -17.76
C PRO A 108 42.66 8.38 -17.66
N LEU A 109 41.71 8.89 -18.43
CA LEU A 109 41.31 10.29 -18.34
C LEU A 109 40.60 10.63 -17.02
N PHE A 110 39.87 9.65 -16.44
CA PHE A 110 39.18 9.81 -15.16
C PHE A 110 40.13 9.78 -13.95
N TYR A 111 41.36 9.35 -14.13
CA TYR A 111 42.37 9.34 -13.08
C TYR A 111 42.66 10.75 -12.52
N TYR A 112 42.55 11.77 -13.35
CA TYR A 112 42.74 13.16 -12.96
C TYR A 112 41.50 13.83 -12.37
N LEU A 113 40.40 13.10 -12.18
CA LEU A 113 39.15 13.66 -11.63
C LEU A 113 39.30 13.81 -10.11
N PRO A 114 39.27 15.04 -9.56
CA PRO A 114 39.39 15.24 -8.12
C PRO A 114 38.21 14.64 -7.35
N LEU A 115 38.46 13.96 -6.23
CA LEU A 115 37.46 13.40 -5.35
C LEU A 115 36.34 14.39 -4.94
N PRO A 116 36.65 15.69 -4.66
CA PRO A 116 35.59 16.66 -4.35
C PRO A 116 34.57 16.85 -5.48
N ILE A 117 34.99 16.73 -6.74
CA ILE A 117 34.07 16.83 -7.89
C ILE A 117 33.12 15.63 -7.92
N LEU A 118 33.61 14.42 -7.65
CA LEU A 118 32.78 13.22 -7.56
C LEU A 118 31.77 13.35 -6.40
N ALA A 119 32.21 13.84 -5.24
CA ALA A 119 31.33 14.11 -4.12
C ALA A 119 30.27 15.15 -4.47
N ALA A 120 30.63 16.25 -5.14
CA ALA A 120 29.67 17.25 -5.58
C ALA A 120 28.62 16.69 -6.56
N ILE A 121 29.02 15.85 -7.52
CA ILE A 121 28.14 15.19 -8.46
C ILE A 121 27.12 14.30 -7.70
N ILE A 122 27.59 13.53 -6.71
CA ILE A 122 26.73 12.66 -5.90
C ILE A 122 25.72 13.49 -5.10
N ILE A 123 26.18 14.56 -4.43
CA ILE A 123 25.32 15.43 -3.64
C ILE A 123 24.25 16.10 -4.51
N VAL A 124 24.65 16.72 -5.62
CA VAL A 124 23.70 17.40 -6.54
C VAL A 124 22.71 16.40 -7.14
N SER A 125 23.16 15.22 -7.50
CA SER A 125 22.29 14.15 -8.01
C SER A 125 21.31 13.67 -6.92
N GLY A 126 21.77 13.53 -5.68
CA GLY A 126 20.97 13.14 -4.52
C GLY A 126 19.90 14.19 -4.16
N MET A 127 20.27 15.48 -4.20
CA MET A 127 19.32 16.57 -3.95
C MET A 127 18.15 16.56 -4.96
N GLY A 128 18.39 16.18 -6.19
CA GLY A 128 17.36 16.03 -7.23
C GLY A 128 16.38 14.89 -6.98
N LEU A 129 16.65 14.00 -6.02
CA LEU A 129 15.75 12.87 -5.66
C LEU A 129 14.72 13.27 -4.58
N ILE A 130 14.94 14.39 -3.90
CA ILE A 130 14.03 14.87 -2.85
C ILE A 130 12.81 15.53 -3.50
N ASP A 131 11.71 14.81 -3.55
CA ASP A 131 10.43 15.32 -4.08
C ASP A 131 9.54 15.87 -2.97
N LEU A 132 9.73 17.17 -2.67
CA LEU A 132 8.90 17.89 -1.70
C LEU A 132 7.45 18.10 -2.20
N GLN A 133 7.21 18.04 -3.51
CA GLN A 133 5.87 18.21 -4.07
C GLN A 133 5.05 16.94 -3.80
N GLU A 134 5.64 15.76 -3.98
CA GLU A 134 4.97 14.50 -3.65
C GLU A 134 4.69 14.39 -2.15
N LEU A 135 5.63 14.79 -1.30
CA LEU A 135 5.40 14.84 0.14
C LEU A 135 4.22 15.77 0.51
N ARG A 136 4.15 16.96 -0.08
CA ARG A 136 3.00 17.88 0.12
C ARG A 136 1.70 17.27 -0.38
N ARG A 137 1.74 16.53 -1.50
CA ARG A 137 0.59 15.83 -2.06
C ARG A 137 0.07 14.76 -1.11
N LEU A 138 0.96 13.96 -0.52
CA LEU A 138 0.61 12.96 0.50
C LEU A 138 -0.08 13.61 1.70
N PHE A 139 0.46 14.70 2.24
CA PHE A 139 -0.18 15.42 3.35
C PHE A 139 -1.54 16.01 2.99
N ARG A 140 -1.74 16.47 1.75
CA ARG A 140 -3.05 16.98 1.27
C ARG A 140 -4.05 15.84 1.08
N ALA A 141 -3.62 14.70 0.56
CA ALA A 141 -4.48 13.54 0.33
C ALA A 141 -4.87 12.88 1.66
N ARG A 142 -3.88 12.57 2.50
CA ARG A 142 -4.07 11.95 3.82
C ARG A 142 -2.90 12.30 4.73
N ARG A 143 -3.15 13.05 5.78
CA ARG A 143 -2.10 13.45 6.74
C ARG A 143 -1.34 12.27 7.33
N ARG A 144 -2.03 11.13 7.58
CA ARG A 144 -1.40 9.92 8.14
C ARG A 144 -0.32 9.36 7.21
N ASP A 145 -0.58 9.31 5.92
CA ASP A 145 0.37 8.78 4.93
C ASP A 145 1.61 9.69 4.85
N GLY A 146 1.40 11.01 4.94
CA GLY A 146 2.49 11.98 5.06
C GLY A 146 3.36 11.77 6.30
N TYR A 147 2.75 11.51 7.48
CA TYR A 147 3.51 11.21 8.69
C TYR A 147 4.29 9.90 8.61
N ILE A 148 3.71 8.85 8.00
CA ILE A 148 4.42 7.58 7.78
C ILE A 148 5.61 7.81 6.84
N ALA A 149 5.44 8.58 5.77
CA ALA A 149 6.54 8.89 4.84
C ALA A 149 7.68 9.65 5.55
N VAL A 150 7.38 10.67 6.36
CA VAL A 150 8.39 11.42 7.14
C VAL A 150 9.06 10.53 8.19
N PHE A 151 8.27 9.70 8.89
CA PHE A 151 8.80 8.74 9.87
C PHE A 151 9.77 7.75 9.20
N THR A 152 9.36 7.16 8.07
CA THR A 152 10.21 6.22 7.31
C THR A 152 11.48 6.90 6.84
N ALA A 153 11.40 8.10 6.27
CA ALA A 153 12.57 8.87 5.84
C ALA A 153 13.51 9.18 7.02
N GLY A 154 12.96 9.58 8.16
CA GLY A 154 13.73 9.80 9.39
C GLY A 154 14.44 8.54 9.87
N CYS A 155 13.72 7.42 9.98
CA CYS A 155 14.33 6.14 10.36
C CYS A 155 15.44 5.73 9.38
N THR A 156 15.22 5.90 8.07
CA THR A 156 16.22 5.58 7.04
C THR A 156 17.49 6.42 7.17
N LEU A 157 17.36 7.69 7.55
CA LEU A 157 18.51 8.60 7.70
C LEU A 157 19.28 8.39 9.00
N PHE A 158 18.59 8.11 10.11
CA PHE A 158 19.20 8.10 11.45
C PHE A 158 19.52 6.69 11.97
N VAL A 159 18.76 5.68 11.55
CA VAL A 159 18.93 4.29 12.03
C VAL A 159 19.64 3.45 10.98
N GLY A 160 19.23 3.57 9.72
CA GLY A 160 19.79 2.82 8.61
C GLY A 160 18.78 2.56 7.51
N ILE A 161 19.25 2.25 6.32
CA ILE A 161 18.37 2.05 5.15
C ILE A 161 17.49 0.82 5.35
N GLN A 162 18.07 -0.29 5.81
CA GLN A 162 17.34 -1.55 5.99
C GLN A 162 16.30 -1.43 7.10
N GLU A 163 16.69 -0.94 8.24
CA GLU A 163 15.84 -0.74 9.42
C GLU A 163 14.73 0.27 9.13
N GLY A 164 15.06 1.36 8.46
CA GLY A 164 14.10 2.40 8.10
C GLY A 164 13.02 1.88 7.18
N ILE A 165 13.36 1.06 6.18
CA ILE A 165 12.38 0.45 5.27
C ILE A 165 11.50 -0.56 6.01
N LEU A 166 12.08 -1.44 6.84
CA LEU A 166 11.31 -2.41 7.62
C LEU A 166 10.35 -1.71 8.59
N LEU A 167 10.81 -0.67 9.28
CA LEU A 167 9.97 0.15 10.16
C LEU A 167 8.87 0.87 9.37
N GLY A 168 9.17 1.37 8.17
CA GLY A 168 8.19 1.99 7.29
C GLY A 168 7.10 1.03 6.82
N ILE A 169 7.48 -0.19 6.42
CA ILE A 169 6.54 -1.26 6.06
C ILE A 169 5.69 -1.62 7.28
N GLY A 170 6.30 -1.84 8.45
CA GLY A 170 5.59 -2.14 9.69
C GLY A 170 4.60 -1.04 10.07
N ALA A 171 5.00 0.22 10.02
CA ALA A 171 4.14 1.37 10.30
C ALA A 171 2.96 1.46 9.31
N SER A 172 3.21 1.19 8.02
CA SER A 172 2.19 1.18 6.98
C SER A 172 1.17 0.05 7.20
N LEU A 173 1.63 -1.16 7.50
CA LEU A 173 0.76 -2.30 7.82
C LEU A 173 -0.08 -2.03 9.08
N LEU A 174 0.55 -1.50 10.13
CA LEU A 174 -0.16 -1.12 11.36
C LEU A 174 -1.23 -0.06 11.07
N ALA A 175 -0.93 0.94 10.26
CA ALA A 175 -1.91 1.96 9.87
C ALA A 175 -3.11 1.37 9.10
N VAL A 176 -2.88 0.35 8.25
CA VAL A 176 -3.95 -0.39 7.57
C VAL A 176 -4.79 -1.17 8.58
N LEU A 177 -4.17 -1.91 9.50
CA LEU A 177 -4.89 -2.67 10.54
C LEU A 177 -5.72 -1.77 11.44
N VAL A 178 -5.16 -0.65 11.92
CA VAL A 178 -5.90 0.35 12.71
C VAL A 178 -7.07 0.95 11.93
N ARG A 179 -6.92 1.12 10.63
CA ARG A 179 -8.01 1.60 9.78
C ARG A 179 -9.12 0.55 9.60
N MET A 180 -8.75 -0.72 9.47
CA MET A 180 -9.71 -1.81 9.36
C MET A 180 -10.47 -2.05 10.67
N SER A 181 -9.81 -1.83 11.83
CA SER A 181 -10.41 -2.06 13.15
C SER A 181 -11.47 -1.05 13.53
N ARG A 182 -11.52 0.13 12.90
CA ARG A 182 -12.52 1.17 13.17
C ARG A 182 -13.19 1.63 11.88
N PRO A 183 -14.09 0.81 11.31
CA PRO A 183 -14.82 1.16 10.12
C PRO A 183 -15.79 2.32 10.36
N ASN A 184 -16.16 3.00 9.29
CA ASN A 184 -17.23 3.96 9.34
C ASN A 184 -18.58 3.24 9.51
N VAL A 185 -19.32 3.59 10.55
CA VAL A 185 -20.69 3.14 10.77
C VAL A 185 -21.58 4.36 10.75
N ALA A 186 -22.59 4.36 9.90
CA ALA A 186 -23.53 5.45 9.75
C ALA A 186 -24.94 5.05 10.21
N GLU A 187 -25.58 5.88 11.02
CA GLU A 187 -27.01 5.77 11.26
C GLU A 187 -27.74 6.40 10.08
N LEU A 188 -28.67 5.65 9.49
CA LEU A 188 -29.42 6.08 8.33
C LEU A 188 -30.84 6.54 8.72
N GLY A 189 -31.25 7.67 8.19
CA GLY A 189 -32.61 8.18 8.25
C GLY A 189 -33.32 8.10 6.92
N HIS A 190 -34.65 8.02 6.96
CA HIS A 190 -35.53 8.07 5.80
C HIS A 190 -35.64 9.50 5.26
N VAL A 191 -35.53 9.67 3.96
CA VAL A 191 -35.76 10.96 3.29
C VAL A 191 -37.23 11.07 2.91
N PRO A 192 -38.03 12.00 3.53
CA PRO A 192 -39.45 12.14 3.27
C PRO A 192 -39.78 12.29 1.77
N GLY A 193 -40.81 11.64 1.32
CA GLY A 193 -41.22 11.64 -0.09
C GLY A 193 -40.40 10.76 -1.02
N THR A 194 -39.47 10.00 -0.49
CA THR A 194 -38.61 9.07 -1.28
C THR A 194 -38.55 7.70 -0.59
N ARG A 195 -38.06 6.69 -1.31
CA ARG A 195 -37.76 5.35 -0.72
C ARG A 195 -36.27 5.25 -0.33
N ARG A 196 -35.59 6.37 -0.09
CA ARG A 196 -34.14 6.40 0.15
C ARG A 196 -33.83 6.63 1.62
N PHE A 197 -32.80 5.93 2.08
CA PHE A 197 -32.16 6.14 3.36
C PHE A 197 -30.85 6.89 3.16
N ARG A 198 -30.56 7.84 4.04
CA ARG A 198 -29.33 8.67 4.01
C ARG A 198 -28.77 8.80 5.41
N ASP A 199 -27.46 9.00 5.47
CA ASP A 199 -26.71 9.24 6.69
C ASP A 199 -27.24 10.51 7.38
N LEU A 200 -27.65 10.36 8.64
CA LEU A 200 -28.25 11.44 9.44
C LEU A 200 -27.28 12.58 9.70
N ASP A 201 -25.98 12.29 9.84
CA ASP A 201 -24.96 13.30 10.12
C ASP A 201 -24.62 14.15 8.90
N ARG A 202 -24.87 13.62 7.69
CA ARG A 202 -24.55 14.28 6.41
C ARG A 202 -25.73 14.89 5.70
N PHE A 203 -26.95 14.45 6.01
CA PHE A 203 -28.16 14.89 5.30
C PHE A 203 -29.19 15.41 6.26
N ALA A 204 -29.29 16.73 6.38
CA ALA A 204 -30.22 17.42 7.30
C ALA A 204 -31.72 17.11 7.06
N HIS A 205 -32.09 16.64 5.87
CA HIS A 205 -33.47 16.27 5.55
C HIS A 205 -33.79 14.79 5.86
N ALA A 206 -32.81 13.99 6.22
CA ALA A 206 -33.05 12.61 6.65
C ALA A 206 -33.65 12.63 8.06
N ARG A 207 -34.69 11.82 8.25
CA ARG A 207 -35.40 11.70 9.53
C ARG A 207 -35.27 10.30 10.10
N ARG A 208 -35.04 10.21 11.39
CA ARG A 208 -35.05 8.93 12.12
C ARG A 208 -36.45 8.31 12.05
N LEU A 209 -36.50 6.99 11.97
CA LEU A 209 -37.73 6.24 12.14
C LEU A 209 -38.02 6.08 13.64
N GLN A 210 -39.31 5.94 14.02
CA GLN A 210 -39.70 6.05 15.41
C GLN A 210 -39.13 4.93 16.29
N ASP A 211 -39.31 3.67 15.97
CA ASP A 211 -38.88 2.53 16.78
C ASP A 211 -37.74 1.73 16.10
N ILE A 212 -37.20 2.23 14.99
CA ILE A 212 -36.28 1.50 14.16
C ILE A 212 -34.96 2.32 14.06
N MET A 213 -33.82 1.65 14.35
CA MET A 213 -32.49 2.15 14.11
C MET A 213 -31.92 1.46 12.88
N VAL A 214 -31.56 2.20 11.85
CA VAL A 214 -30.94 1.66 10.65
C VAL A 214 -29.45 1.99 10.68
N LEU A 215 -28.59 0.98 10.70
CA LEU A 215 -27.13 1.13 10.73
C LEU A 215 -26.52 0.57 9.44
N ARG A 216 -25.65 1.33 8.80
CA ARG A 216 -24.87 0.87 7.66
C ARG A 216 -23.40 0.79 8.04
N VAL A 217 -22.79 -0.36 7.79
CA VAL A 217 -21.37 -0.60 7.99
C VAL A 217 -20.64 -0.46 6.66
N ASP A 218 -19.81 0.55 6.51
CA ASP A 218 -19.09 0.85 5.24
C ASP A 218 -17.74 0.12 5.18
N ALA A 219 -17.72 -1.19 5.45
CA ALA A 219 -16.51 -2.04 5.40
C ALA A 219 -16.87 -3.53 5.34
N ALA A 220 -15.86 -4.37 5.01
CA ALA A 220 -15.92 -5.79 5.30
C ALA A 220 -16.06 -6.01 6.81
N PHE A 221 -16.86 -6.99 7.21
CA PHE A 221 -17.00 -7.39 8.59
C PHE A 221 -16.04 -8.56 8.85
N SER A 222 -15.08 -8.36 9.74
CA SER A 222 -13.97 -9.30 9.95
C SER A 222 -13.46 -9.27 11.38
N PHE A 223 -12.62 -10.23 11.74
CA PHE A 223 -11.98 -10.29 13.05
C PHE A 223 -11.35 -8.97 13.49
N ALA A 224 -10.87 -8.15 12.53
CA ALA A 224 -10.21 -6.88 12.84
C ALA A 224 -11.16 -5.82 13.40
N ASN A 225 -12.45 -5.88 13.10
CA ASN A 225 -13.45 -4.90 13.53
C ASN A 225 -14.67 -5.50 14.27
N ALA A 226 -14.70 -6.80 14.46
CA ALA A 226 -15.82 -7.50 15.09
C ALA A 226 -16.16 -6.94 16.46
N GLU A 227 -15.18 -6.82 17.35
CA GLU A 227 -15.35 -6.29 18.70
C GLU A 227 -15.79 -4.81 18.72
N TYR A 228 -15.23 -4.00 17.80
CA TYR A 228 -15.65 -2.59 17.66
C TYR A 228 -17.13 -2.50 17.24
N LEU A 229 -17.53 -3.28 16.26
CA LEU A 229 -18.91 -3.28 15.76
C LEU A 229 -19.89 -3.82 16.80
N TYR A 230 -19.51 -4.88 17.53
CA TYR A 230 -20.30 -5.39 18.65
C TYR A 230 -20.60 -4.28 19.67
N ARG A 231 -19.54 -3.65 20.19
CA ARG A 231 -19.69 -2.57 21.17
C ARG A 231 -20.48 -1.40 20.61
N PHE A 232 -20.17 -0.96 19.42
CA PHE A 232 -20.86 0.17 18.77
C PHE A 232 -22.37 -0.07 18.64
N ILE A 233 -22.77 -1.25 18.17
CA ILE A 233 -24.19 -1.57 17.96
C ILE A 233 -24.91 -1.66 19.31
N VAL A 234 -24.34 -2.39 20.25
CA VAL A 234 -24.93 -2.58 21.59
C VAL A 234 -25.01 -1.27 22.38
N GLU A 235 -23.94 -0.51 22.44
CA GLU A 235 -23.90 0.78 23.16
C GLU A 235 -24.84 1.80 22.50
N LYS A 236 -24.83 1.89 21.18
CA LYS A 236 -25.67 2.82 20.45
C LYS A 236 -27.17 2.52 20.65
N SER A 237 -27.55 1.24 20.64
CA SER A 237 -28.94 0.84 20.87
C SER A 237 -29.40 1.03 22.32
N ALA A 238 -28.47 0.89 23.29
CA ALA A 238 -28.79 1.03 24.72
C ALA A 238 -28.86 2.50 25.20
N HIS A 239 -28.09 3.40 24.59
CA HIS A 239 -28.01 4.82 24.99
C HIS A 239 -28.87 5.75 24.13
N GLU A 240 -29.73 5.21 23.28
CA GLU A 240 -30.63 6.04 22.50
C GLU A 240 -31.75 6.61 23.39
N GLU A 241 -31.99 7.91 23.32
CA GLU A 241 -33.03 8.61 24.12
C GLU A 241 -34.44 8.15 23.82
N ARG A 242 -34.67 7.51 22.68
CA ARG A 242 -35.96 6.94 22.23
C ARG A 242 -35.98 5.42 22.37
N PRO A 243 -37.14 4.82 22.58
CA PRO A 243 -37.24 3.37 22.60
C PRO A 243 -36.94 2.80 21.20
N VAL A 244 -35.90 1.98 21.08
CA VAL A 244 -35.57 1.22 19.87
C VAL A 244 -36.08 -0.20 20.05
N ARG A 245 -36.89 -0.68 19.11
CA ARG A 245 -37.41 -2.05 19.09
C ARG A 245 -36.76 -2.90 18.00
N HIS A 246 -36.29 -2.25 16.93
CA HIS A 246 -35.70 -2.93 15.80
C HIS A 246 -34.39 -2.25 15.41
N VAL A 247 -33.34 -3.03 15.29
CA VAL A 247 -32.07 -2.61 14.69
C VAL A 247 -31.93 -3.26 13.32
N VAL A 248 -31.91 -2.47 12.27
CA VAL A 248 -31.71 -2.93 10.90
C VAL A 248 -30.29 -2.66 10.47
N MET A 249 -29.50 -3.69 10.26
CA MET A 249 -28.16 -3.59 9.70
C MET A 249 -28.24 -3.65 8.17
N ASP A 250 -27.95 -2.53 7.51
CA ASP A 250 -27.78 -2.48 6.04
C ASP A 250 -26.41 -3.07 5.68
N GLY A 251 -26.44 -4.28 5.18
CA GLY A 251 -25.27 -5.04 4.76
C GLY A 251 -24.90 -4.85 3.28
N SER A 252 -25.48 -3.89 2.59
CA SER A 252 -25.20 -3.64 1.16
C SER A 252 -23.73 -3.27 0.89
N SER A 253 -23.05 -2.69 1.87
CA SER A 253 -21.62 -2.35 1.83
C SER A 253 -20.71 -3.42 2.43
N ILE A 254 -21.27 -4.47 3.06
CA ILE A 254 -20.49 -5.58 3.62
C ILE A 254 -20.22 -6.58 2.48
N ASN A 255 -19.01 -6.54 1.94
CA ASN A 255 -18.62 -7.38 0.81
C ASN A 255 -18.04 -8.74 1.22
N SER A 256 -17.60 -8.89 2.46
CA SER A 256 -17.10 -10.16 3.02
C SER A 256 -17.40 -10.27 4.51
N LEU A 257 -17.54 -11.51 5.00
CA LEU A 257 -17.77 -11.88 6.38
C LEU A 257 -16.89 -13.09 6.69
N ASP A 258 -16.03 -12.99 7.71
CA ASP A 258 -15.25 -14.13 8.20
C ASP A 258 -15.95 -14.84 9.37
N ALA A 259 -15.38 -15.95 9.83
CA ALA A 259 -15.99 -16.78 10.88
C ALA A 259 -16.17 -15.98 12.19
N THR A 260 -15.15 -15.24 12.62
CA THR A 260 -15.20 -14.42 13.85
C THR A 260 -16.28 -13.34 13.77
N ALA A 261 -16.42 -12.70 12.61
CA ALA A 261 -17.47 -11.71 12.41
C ALA A 261 -18.86 -12.34 12.39
N ALA A 262 -19.01 -13.56 11.85
CA ALA A 262 -20.28 -14.28 11.90
C ALA A 262 -20.69 -14.61 13.35
N GLU A 263 -19.77 -15.15 14.15
CA GLU A 263 -20.00 -15.41 15.58
C GLU A 263 -20.37 -14.12 16.34
N THR A 264 -19.64 -13.04 16.04
CA THR A 264 -19.93 -11.73 16.65
C THR A 264 -21.33 -11.23 16.29
N LEU A 265 -21.76 -11.45 15.04
CA LEU A 265 -23.10 -11.06 14.60
C LEU A 265 -24.20 -11.79 15.39
N PHE A 266 -24.02 -13.08 15.66
CA PHE A 266 -24.93 -13.85 16.50
C PHE A 266 -24.91 -13.34 17.96
N SER A 267 -23.73 -13.04 18.51
CA SER A 267 -23.62 -12.46 19.85
C SER A 267 -24.29 -11.09 19.96
N VAL A 268 -24.23 -10.28 18.89
CA VAL A 268 -25.00 -9.01 18.81
C VAL A 268 -26.50 -9.30 18.84
N ALA A 269 -26.97 -10.28 18.06
CA ALA A 269 -28.41 -10.64 18.00
C ALA A 269 -28.89 -11.08 19.37
N GLU A 270 -28.21 -12.02 20.04
CA GLU A 270 -28.57 -12.49 21.38
C GLU A 270 -28.55 -11.35 22.41
N ARG A 271 -27.59 -10.45 22.34
CA ARG A 271 -27.48 -9.32 23.29
C ARG A 271 -28.61 -8.30 23.09
N LEU A 272 -29.01 -8.05 21.84
CA LEU A 272 -30.14 -7.17 21.53
C LEU A 272 -31.47 -7.82 21.90
N GLU A 273 -31.66 -9.11 21.63
CA GLU A 273 -32.85 -9.88 21.99
C GLU A 273 -33.09 -9.88 23.52
N ALA A 274 -32.00 -10.06 24.29
CA ALA A 274 -32.08 -9.96 25.76
C ALA A 274 -32.48 -8.55 26.26
N ALA A 275 -32.32 -7.52 25.43
CA ALA A 275 -32.81 -6.16 25.69
C ALA A 275 -34.20 -5.88 25.06
N GLY A 276 -34.88 -6.88 24.47
CA GLY A 276 -36.14 -6.73 23.79
C GLY A 276 -36.07 -6.03 22.41
N ILE A 277 -34.90 -6.08 21.78
CA ILE A 277 -34.63 -5.44 20.49
C ILE A 277 -34.39 -6.55 19.45
N GLU A 278 -35.06 -6.49 18.33
CA GLU A 278 -34.85 -7.43 17.22
C GLU A 278 -33.79 -6.93 16.23
N LEU A 279 -32.84 -7.81 15.87
CA LEU A 279 -31.84 -7.52 14.84
C LEU A 279 -32.31 -8.04 13.47
N HIS A 280 -32.33 -7.14 12.49
CA HIS A 280 -32.67 -7.46 11.11
C HIS A 280 -31.44 -7.19 10.20
N LEU A 281 -31.18 -8.12 9.28
CA LEU A 281 -30.11 -7.97 8.27
C LEU A 281 -30.75 -7.69 6.92
N ALA A 282 -30.46 -6.53 6.34
CA ALA A 282 -30.98 -6.11 5.05
C ALA A 282 -29.86 -5.95 4.01
N GLY A 283 -30.15 -6.20 2.75
CA GLY A 283 -29.24 -5.89 1.65
C GLY A 283 -27.98 -6.75 1.57
N LEU A 284 -27.90 -7.88 2.27
CA LEU A 284 -26.72 -8.75 2.24
C LEU A 284 -26.39 -9.25 0.83
N VAL A 285 -25.13 -9.09 0.39
CA VAL A 285 -24.64 -9.68 -0.85
C VAL A 285 -24.58 -11.22 -0.75
N GLY A 286 -24.67 -11.91 -1.89
CA GLY A 286 -24.78 -13.38 -1.95
C GLY A 286 -23.77 -14.12 -1.06
N PRO A 287 -22.45 -13.91 -1.21
CA PRO A 287 -21.44 -14.61 -0.41
C PRO A 287 -21.60 -14.40 1.11
N VAL A 288 -21.91 -13.18 1.54
CA VAL A 288 -22.12 -12.87 2.97
C VAL A 288 -23.34 -13.57 3.51
N ARG A 289 -24.46 -13.57 2.74
CA ARG A 289 -25.70 -14.27 3.12
C ARG A 289 -25.48 -15.77 3.25
N GLU A 290 -24.68 -16.38 2.36
CA GLU A 290 -24.33 -17.79 2.46
C GLU A 290 -23.49 -18.10 3.71
N THR A 291 -22.53 -17.23 4.05
CA THR A 291 -21.73 -17.39 5.27
C THR A 291 -22.60 -17.32 6.51
N VAL A 292 -23.49 -16.33 6.61
CA VAL A 292 -24.43 -16.22 7.75
C VAL A 292 -25.35 -17.44 7.86
N ARG A 293 -25.79 -18.04 6.74
CA ARG A 293 -26.64 -19.24 6.77
C ARG A 293 -25.90 -20.51 7.17
N ARG A 294 -24.60 -20.56 6.94
CA ARG A 294 -23.76 -21.74 7.28
C ARG A 294 -23.25 -21.71 8.72
N ALA A 295 -23.08 -20.51 9.28
CA ALA A 295 -22.71 -20.31 10.67
C ALA A 295 -23.92 -20.48 11.61
#